data_834c0f56c99724e1d778b5534557b25a
#
_entry.id   834c0f56c99724e1d778b5534557b25a
#
_cell.length_a   1.000
_cell.length_b   1.000
_cell.length_c   1.000
_cell.angle_alpha   90.00
_cell.angle_beta   90.00
_cell.angle_gamma   90.00
#
_symmetry.space_group_name_H-M   'P 1'
#
loop_
_entity.id
_entity.type
_entity.pdbx_description
1 polymer ?
#
loop_
_entity_poly.entity_id
_entity_poly.type
_entity_poly.pdbx_seq_one_letter_code
_entity_poly.pdbx_strand_id
1 'polypeptide(L)'
;MKIKEYATERIKDIQEFLKGDGIEESIKRNNYSVIEILEYIEDMCMAEVKETLERFEKKFEIYYERNGFDEISDEYMQQIGTLKSVINMCNE
;
A
#
# COMPACT_ATOMS: atom_id res chain seq x y z
N MET A 1 15.51 -5.76 7.64
CA MET A 1 14.71 -6.54 6.68
C MET A 1 14.75 -5.88 5.32
N LYS A 2 14.89 -6.65 4.28
CA LYS A 2 14.89 -6.13 2.91
C LYS A 2 13.47 -5.88 2.43
N ILE A 3 13.32 -4.93 1.52
CA ILE A 3 12.01 -4.57 0.97
C ILE A 3 11.30 -5.79 0.37
N LYS A 4 12.01 -6.58 -0.42
CA LYS A 4 11.42 -7.78 -1.06
C LYS A 4 10.93 -8.79 -0.04
N GLU A 5 11.68 -9.03 1.02
CA GLU A 5 11.27 -9.94 2.10
C GLU A 5 10.00 -9.44 2.79
N TYR A 6 10.00 -8.16 3.14
CA TYR A 6 8.83 -7.53 3.76
C TYR A 6 7.61 -7.63 2.87
N ALA A 7 7.74 -7.25 1.61
CA ALA A 7 6.63 -7.28 0.66
C ALA A 7 6.10 -8.71 0.47
N THR A 8 6.98 -9.68 0.28
CA THR A 8 6.59 -11.08 0.10
C THR A 8 5.81 -11.61 1.31
N GLU A 9 6.30 -11.36 2.52
CA GLU A 9 5.62 -11.80 3.74
C GLU A 9 4.27 -11.13 3.92
N ARG A 10 4.20 -9.82 3.70
CA ARG A 10 2.94 -9.08 3.84
C ARG A 10 1.90 -9.51 2.82
N ILE A 11 2.31 -9.70 1.56
CA ILE A 11 1.41 -10.18 0.52
C ILE A 11 0.83 -11.54 0.91
N LYS A 12 1.68 -12.45 1.38
CA LYS A 12 1.25 -13.77 1.82
C LYS A 12 0.21 -13.69 2.96
N ASP A 13 0.49 -12.86 3.97
CA ASP A 13 -0.42 -12.69 5.10
C ASP A 13 -1.76 -12.14 4.66
N ILE A 14 -1.75 -11.15 3.76
CA ILE A 14 -2.99 -10.56 3.24
C ILE A 14 -3.76 -11.59 2.42
N GLN A 15 -3.09 -12.37 1.58
CA GLN A 15 -3.74 -13.42 0.80
C GLN A 15 -4.38 -14.48 1.67
N GLU A 16 -3.74 -14.87 2.77
CA GLU A 16 -4.32 -15.78 3.75
C GLU A 16 -5.57 -15.18 4.41
N PHE A 17 -5.50 -13.91 4.80
CA PHE A 17 -6.65 -13.21 5.35
C PHE A 17 -7.83 -13.19 4.37
N LEU A 18 -7.56 -12.94 3.09
CA LEU A 18 -8.60 -12.83 2.07
C LEU A 18 -9.30 -14.16 1.74
N LYS A 19 -8.75 -15.29 2.18
CA LYS A 19 -9.39 -16.61 2.04
C LYS A 19 -10.56 -16.81 2.99
N GLY A 20 -10.67 -15.96 4.03
CA GLY A 20 -11.75 -16.06 5.02
C GLY A 20 -13.12 -15.70 4.43
N ASP A 21 -14.17 -16.19 5.09
CA ASP A 21 -15.55 -15.92 4.70
C ASP A 21 -16.07 -14.66 5.43
N GLY A 22 -17.06 -14.02 4.82
CA GLY A 22 -17.76 -12.90 5.44
C GLY A 22 -16.99 -11.59 5.49
N ILE A 23 -15.98 -11.43 4.64
CA ILE A 23 -15.21 -10.19 4.57
C ILE A 23 -15.96 -9.16 3.74
N GLU A 24 -16.14 -7.94 4.28
CA GLU A 24 -16.79 -6.84 3.56
C GLU A 24 -16.00 -6.45 2.30
N GLU A 25 -16.73 -6.01 1.26
CA GLU A 25 -16.11 -5.60 0.00
C GLU A 25 -15.11 -4.45 0.17
N SER A 26 -15.41 -3.49 1.04
CA SER A 26 -14.50 -2.37 1.29
C SER A 26 -13.15 -2.84 1.89
N ILE A 27 -13.22 -3.83 2.76
CA ILE A 27 -12.01 -4.42 3.38
C ILE A 27 -11.22 -5.19 2.34
N LYS A 28 -11.89 -5.98 1.50
CA LYS A 28 -11.25 -6.70 0.40
C LYS A 28 -10.54 -5.72 -0.56
N ARG A 29 -11.24 -4.66 -0.97
CA ARG A 29 -10.71 -3.67 -1.89
C ARG A 29 -9.46 -3.01 -1.32
N ASN A 30 -9.48 -2.63 -0.04
CA ASN A 30 -8.33 -2.00 0.61
C ASN A 30 -7.14 -2.96 0.69
N ASN A 31 -7.40 -4.23 0.98
CA ASN A 31 -6.34 -5.24 1.02
C ASN A 31 -5.75 -5.51 -0.36
N TYR A 32 -6.56 -5.53 -1.41
CA TYR A 32 -6.06 -5.66 -2.78
C TYR A 32 -5.20 -4.45 -3.17
N SER A 33 -5.58 -3.24 -2.77
CA SER A 33 -4.77 -2.04 -3.00
C SER A 33 -3.41 -2.13 -2.32
N VAL A 34 -3.37 -2.68 -1.11
CA VAL A 34 -2.10 -2.90 -0.40
C VAL A 34 -1.24 -3.92 -1.13
N ILE A 35 -1.81 -5.01 -1.61
CA ILE A 35 -1.08 -6.01 -2.40
C ILE A 35 -0.49 -5.36 -3.66
N GLU A 36 -1.29 -4.57 -4.37
CA GLU A 36 -0.83 -3.89 -5.58
C GLU A 36 0.40 -3.01 -5.33
N ILE A 37 0.39 -2.20 -4.27
CA ILE A 37 1.52 -1.34 -3.99
C ILE A 37 2.75 -2.14 -3.53
N LEU A 38 2.55 -3.21 -2.76
CA LEU A 38 3.65 -4.08 -2.34
C LEU A 38 4.30 -4.76 -3.54
N GLU A 39 3.51 -5.26 -4.49
CA GLU A 39 4.01 -5.85 -5.72
C GLU A 39 4.77 -4.84 -6.57
N TYR A 40 4.29 -3.60 -6.59
CA TYR A 40 4.93 -2.53 -7.35
C TYR A 40 6.32 -2.17 -6.80
N ILE A 41 6.51 -2.19 -5.49
CA ILE A 41 7.74 -1.73 -4.85
C ILE A 41 8.73 -2.86 -4.49
N GLU A 42 8.34 -4.13 -4.63
CA GLU A 42 9.12 -5.26 -4.09
C GLU A 42 10.55 -5.34 -4.63
N ASP A 43 10.80 -4.86 -5.84
CA ASP A 43 12.12 -4.85 -6.45
C ASP A 43 12.81 -3.48 -6.42
N MET A 44 12.22 -2.51 -5.73
CA MET A 44 12.78 -1.17 -5.62
C MET A 44 13.81 -1.05 -4.50
N CYS A 45 14.73 -0.11 -4.64
CA CYS A 45 15.59 0.31 -3.53
C CYS A 45 14.83 1.32 -2.64
N MET A 46 15.39 1.60 -1.46
CA MET A 46 14.75 2.52 -0.51
C MET A 46 14.53 3.92 -1.10
N ALA A 47 15.48 4.44 -1.88
CA ALA A 47 15.33 5.75 -2.51
C ALA A 47 14.13 5.79 -3.45
N GLU A 48 13.92 4.73 -4.23
CA GLU A 48 12.78 4.61 -5.13
C GLU A 48 11.45 4.51 -4.38
N VAL A 49 11.43 3.79 -3.26
CA VAL A 49 10.24 3.70 -2.41
C VAL A 49 9.87 5.07 -1.85
N LYS A 50 10.86 5.84 -1.39
CA LYS A 50 10.62 7.20 -0.88
C LYS A 50 10.08 8.14 -1.96
N GLU A 51 10.61 8.06 -3.17
CA GLU A 51 10.10 8.82 -4.30
C GLU A 51 8.66 8.43 -4.64
N THR A 52 8.36 7.14 -4.59
CA THR A 52 7.02 6.62 -4.82
C THR A 52 6.05 7.19 -3.78
N LEU A 53 6.45 7.22 -2.51
CA LEU A 53 5.64 7.82 -1.45
C LEU A 53 5.32 9.29 -1.75
N GLU A 54 6.32 10.07 -2.13
CA GLU A 54 6.12 11.49 -2.47
C GLU A 54 5.12 11.66 -3.61
N ARG A 55 5.22 10.84 -4.66
CA ARG A 55 4.29 10.90 -5.79
C ARG A 55 2.87 10.55 -5.37
N PHE A 56 2.71 9.54 -4.53
CA PHE A 56 1.40 9.11 -4.05
C PHE A 56 0.79 10.18 -3.15
N GLU A 57 1.57 10.79 -2.29
CA GLU A 57 1.09 11.88 -1.42
C GLU A 57 0.60 13.07 -2.24
N LYS A 58 1.32 13.45 -3.29
CA LYS A 58 0.89 14.53 -4.18
C LYS A 58 -0.38 14.20 -4.94
N LYS A 59 -0.48 12.98 -5.48
CA LYS A 59 -1.69 12.52 -6.17
C LYS A 59 -2.89 12.48 -5.23
N PHE A 60 -2.69 12.00 -4.02
CA PHE A 60 -3.74 11.96 -3.01
C PHE A 60 -4.23 13.36 -2.68
N GLU A 61 -3.31 14.31 -2.45
CA GLU A 61 -3.65 15.69 -2.12
C GLU A 61 -4.52 16.32 -3.21
N ILE A 62 -4.10 16.18 -4.47
CA ILE A 62 -4.84 16.71 -5.62
C ILE A 62 -6.23 16.07 -5.72
N TYR A 63 -6.28 14.75 -5.60
CA TYR A 63 -7.54 14.02 -5.68
C TYR A 63 -8.49 14.40 -4.56
N TYR A 64 -7.99 14.47 -3.34
CA TYR A 64 -8.77 14.78 -2.14
C TYR A 64 -9.37 16.20 -2.21
N GLU A 65 -8.61 17.17 -2.71
CA GLU A 65 -9.11 18.53 -2.88
C GLU A 65 -10.30 18.60 -3.82
N ARG A 66 -10.31 17.76 -4.85
CA ARG A 66 -11.38 17.76 -5.87
C ARG A 66 -12.58 16.92 -5.47
N ASN A 67 -12.37 15.81 -4.81
CA ASN A 67 -13.38 14.77 -4.63
C ASN A 67 -13.73 14.47 -3.18
N GLY A 68 -12.91 14.94 -2.24
CA GLY A 68 -13.09 14.62 -0.83
C GLY A 68 -12.81 13.15 -0.53
N PHE A 69 -13.38 12.67 0.56
CA PHE A 69 -13.19 11.27 0.97
C PHE A 69 -14.16 10.37 0.21
N ASP A 70 -13.61 9.40 -0.49
CA ASP A 70 -14.35 8.36 -1.20
C ASP A 70 -13.51 7.08 -1.29
N GLU A 71 -13.98 6.10 -2.08
CA GLU A 71 -13.26 4.82 -2.24
C GLU A 71 -11.84 4.99 -2.76
N ILE A 72 -11.65 5.92 -3.70
CA ILE A 72 -10.34 6.14 -4.32
C ILE A 72 -9.39 6.82 -3.34
N SER A 73 -9.85 7.82 -2.60
CA SER A 73 -9.02 8.47 -1.58
C SER A 73 -8.65 7.49 -0.47
N ASP A 74 -9.58 6.59 -0.10
CA ASP A 74 -9.30 5.55 0.89
C ASP A 74 -8.20 4.59 0.39
N GLU A 75 -8.25 4.18 -0.87
CA GLU A 75 -7.20 3.35 -1.48
C GLU A 75 -5.84 4.05 -1.44
N TYR A 76 -5.78 5.34 -1.79
CA TYR A 76 -4.55 6.12 -1.67
C TYR A 76 -4.02 6.11 -0.23
N MET A 77 -4.89 6.30 0.75
CA MET A 77 -4.50 6.30 2.15
C MET A 77 -3.89 4.98 2.59
N GLN A 78 -4.48 3.86 2.15
CA GLN A 78 -3.97 2.52 2.44
C GLN A 78 -2.59 2.31 1.80
N GLN A 79 -2.42 2.74 0.57
CA GLN A 79 -1.16 2.60 -0.15
C GLN A 79 -0.07 3.49 0.45
N ILE A 80 -0.40 4.73 0.80
CA ILE A 80 0.53 5.64 1.46
C ILE A 80 0.96 5.09 2.82
N GLY A 81 0.02 4.59 3.60
CA GLY A 81 0.31 3.95 4.89
C GLY A 81 1.24 2.75 4.74
N THR A 82 1.02 1.95 3.71
CA THR A 82 1.88 0.80 3.41
C THR A 82 3.30 1.23 3.04
N LEU A 83 3.44 2.25 2.19
CA LEU A 83 4.76 2.79 1.83
C LEU A 83 5.51 3.31 3.05
N LYS A 84 4.83 4.01 3.94
CA LYS A 84 5.43 4.49 5.21
C LYS A 84 5.87 3.33 6.08
N SER A 85 5.09 2.26 6.16
CA SER A 85 5.45 1.06 6.92
C SER A 85 6.70 0.39 6.34
N VAL A 86 6.79 0.29 5.02
CA VAL A 86 7.97 -0.28 4.35
C VAL A 86 9.22 0.53 4.71
N ILE A 87 9.13 1.86 4.65
CA ILE A 87 10.25 2.73 4.98
C ILE A 87 10.68 2.56 6.44
N ASN A 88 9.72 2.40 7.35
CA ASN A 88 10.01 2.24 8.77
C ASN A 88 10.58 0.86 9.12
N MET A 89 10.13 -0.19 8.44
CA MET A 89 10.48 -1.57 8.78
C MET A 89 11.70 -2.10 8.02
N CYS A 90 12.06 -1.46 6.93
CA CYS A 90 13.16 -1.93 6.09
C CYS A 90 14.38 -1.03 6.24
N ASN A 91 15.53 -1.66 6.46
CA ASN A 91 16.82 -0.99 6.54
C ASN A 91 17.72 -1.55 5.45
N GLU A 92 18.04 -0.74 4.50
CA GLU A 92 18.97 -1.10 3.43
C GLU A 92 20.20 -0.21 3.42
#